data_745d90dfaef1b7fe0fe5402e6552f376
#
_entry.id   745d90dfaef1b7fe0fe5402e6552f376
#
_cell.length_a   1.000
_cell.length_b   1.000
_cell.length_c   1.000
_cell.angle_alpha   90.00
_cell.angle_beta   90.00
_cell.angle_gamma   90.00
#
_symmetry.space_group_name_H-M   'P 1'
#
loop_
_entity.id
_entity.type
_entity.pdbx_description
1 polymer ?
#
loop_
_entity_poly.entity_id
_entity_poly.type
_entity_poly.pdbx_seq_one_letter_code
_entity_poly.pdbx_strand_id
1 'polypeptide(L)'
;MTINGQDVRHTLEGQTGLWEIIIGLEIHAQVISNSKLFSGSSASYGGSPMAHVSLVDAAMPGMLPVINLQCVRQAVKTGLGLKAEINKFSVFDRKNYFYPDLPQGYQISQFKYPIVGEGEVKITLKDNTDIYVGIERLHLEQDAGKSFHDIDPQSSYIDLNRSGVALMEIVTKPDLRSADEAKAFVTKLRSILRYLETCDGNMEEGSLRADVNVSVRKPGDDLGTRCEIKNVNSIKFIGMAIEYESQRQIDEIENGNKIIQETRLFDTSNGRTRSMRSKEEAHDYRYFPDPDLLPLNIDDDFITSILEEIPELPDEKKDRLIGKYGLSSYDADILVSDKKNAEYFEKVAVGRDPKTSVNWITGELFSALNKLALDINDSPITPENLGELIDLIAEGTISGRLAKDVFEMMLETKKNPRKIVEDENLSQITDESSLEKIVDKILNENPDKVMEVAEKPKMVGWFVGQIMKESQGKANPSVVNDIVKKKLGV
;
A
#
# COMPACT_ATOMS: atom_id res chain seq x y z
N MET A 1 0.52 -9.95 -27.56
CA MET A 1 1.11 -10.58 -28.78
C MET A 1 0.58 -12.01 -28.82
N THR A 2 0.07 -12.48 -29.95
CA THR A 2 -0.50 -13.85 -30.02
C THR A 2 0.54 -14.78 -30.68
N ILE A 3 1.01 -15.78 -29.93
CA ILE A 3 1.96 -16.80 -30.41
C ILE A 3 1.28 -18.14 -30.29
N ASN A 4 1.24 -18.92 -31.37
CA ASN A 4 0.56 -20.23 -31.43
C ASN A 4 -0.90 -20.21 -30.94
N GLY A 5 -1.63 -19.09 -31.15
CA GLY A 5 -3.02 -18.94 -30.73
C GLY A 5 -3.22 -18.58 -29.25
N GLN A 6 -2.15 -18.41 -28.48
CA GLN A 6 -2.19 -17.94 -27.09
C GLN A 6 -1.75 -16.47 -27.01
N ASP A 7 -2.44 -15.73 -26.15
CA ASP A 7 -2.11 -14.32 -25.91
C ASP A 7 -0.93 -14.23 -24.93
N VAL A 8 0.26 -13.91 -25.48
CA VAL A 8 1.50 -13.79 -24.71
C VAL A 8 1.65 -12.32 -24.28
N ARG A 9 1.45 -12.05 -23.01
CA ARG A 9 1.48 -10.68 -22.48
C ARG A 9 2.90 -10.14 -22.28
N HIS A 10 3.79 -10.96 -21.76
CA HIS A 10 5.17 -10.58 -21.43
C HIS A 10 6.15 -11.68 -21.79
N THR A 11 7.23 -11.31 -22.47
CA THR A 11 8.33 -12.23 -22.78
C THR A 11 9.67 -11.61 -22.45
N LEU A 12 10.62 -12.45 -22.05
CA LEU A 12 12.06 -12.11 -21.99
C LEU A 12 12.75 -12.71 -23.20
N GLU A 13 13.72 -11.97 -23.73
CA GLU A 13 14.55 -12.45 -24.83
C GLU A 13 15.76 -13.20 -24.26
N GLY A 14 15.89 -14.47 -24.57
CA GLY A 14 17.07 -15.30 -24.30
C GLY A 14 17.87 -15.55 -25.59
N GLN A 15 18.98 -16.27 -25.51
CA GLN A 15 19.82 -16.61 -26.67
C GLN A 15 19.07 -17.52 -27.65
N THR A 16 18.16 -18.36 -27.17
CA THR A 16 17.40 -19.34 -27.99
C THR A 16 15.99 -18.85 -28.34
N GLY A 17 15.68 -17.56 -28.14
CA GLY A 17 14.42 -16.91 -28.46
C GLY A 17 13.64 -16.45 -27.24
N LEU A 18 12.32 -16.26 -27.40
CA LEU A 18 11.45 -15.69 -26.37
C LEU A 18 11.11 -16.70 -25.27
N TRP A 19 11.06 -16.21 -24.05
CA TRP A 19 10.64 -16.95 -22.85
C TRP A 19 9.48 -16.26 -22.15
N GLU A 20 8.53 -17.02 -21.65
CA GLU A 20 7.42 -16.54 -20.81
C GLU A 20 7.73 -16.83 -19.34
N ILE A 21 7.53 -15.84 -18.47
CA ILE A 21 7.63 -16.01 -17.02
C ILE A 21 6.26 -16.41 -16.48
N ILE A 22 6.24 -17.37 -15.57
CA ILE A 22 5.04 -17.82 -14.86
C ILE A 22 5.26 -17.59 -13.37
N ILE A 23 4.37 -16.80 -12.76
CA ILE A 23 4.50 -16.41 -11.36
C ILE A 23 3.21 -16.73 -10.60
N GLY A 24 3.36 -17.38 -9.46
CA GLY A 24 2.36 -17.52 -8.41
C GLY A 24 2.86 -16.95 -7.10
N LEU A 25 1.97 -16.48 -6.26
CA LEU A 25 2.30 -15.89 -4.97
C LEU A 25 1.59 -16.61 -3.83
N GLU A 26 2.30 -16.80 -2.73
CA GLU A 26 1.76 -17.23 -1.44
C GLU A 26 1.94 -16.07 -0.46
N ILE A 27 0.84 -15.48 0.01
CA ILE A 27 0.86 -14.27 0.83
C ILE A 27 0.30 -14.57 2.21
N HIS A 28 1.14 -14.38 3.23
CA HIS A 28 0.79 -14.52 4.63
C HIS A 28 0.43 -13.15 5.19
N ALA A 29 -0.81 -12.99 5.64
CA ALA A 29 -1.31 -11.77 6.26
C ALA A 29 -1.71 -12.05 7.72
N GLN A 30 -1.08 -11.38 8.68
CA GLN A 30 -1.46 -11.49 10.08
C GLN A 30 -2.84 -10.87 10.29
N VAL A 31 -3.71 -11.63 10.94
CA VAL A 31 -5.09 -11.21 11.19
C VAL A 31 -5.15 -10.17 12.29
N ILE A 32 -5.84 -9.06 12.04
CA ILE A 32 -6.13 -8.08 13.09
C ILE A 32 -7.12 -8.69 14.09
N SER A 33 -6.60 -9.03 15.26
CA SER A 33 -7.34 -9.54 16.40
C SER A 33 -6.61 -9.17 17.69
N ASN A 34 -7.36 -8.99 18.78
CA ASN A 34 -6.76 -8.71 20.10
C ASN A 34 -6.09 -9.95 20.69
N SER A 35 -6.57 -11.15 20.33
CA SER A 35 -6.04 -12.42 20.81
C SER A 35 -5.67 -13.34 19.66
N LYS A 36 -4.86 -14.34 19.96
CA LYS A 36 -4.33 -15.31 19.00
C LYS A 36 -5.41 -16.24 18.44
N LEU A 37 -5.06 -17.08 17.46
CA LEU A 37 -5.99 -17.95 16.76
C LEU A 37 -6.64 -18.99 17.66
N PHE A 38 -5.88 -19.57 18.58
CA PHE A 38 -6.33 -20.67 19.44
C PHE A 38 -6.15 -20.42 20.93
N SER A 39 -5.78 -19.21 21.32
CA SER A 39 -5.58 -18.85 22.73
C SER A 39 -5.99 -17.40 23.01
N GLY A 40 -6.21 -17.07 24.28
CA GLY A 40 -6.55 -15.72 24.73
C GLY A 40 -5.34 -14.79 24.89
N SER A 41 -4.11 -15.23 24.58
CA SER A 41 -2.93 -14.36 24.65
C SER A 41 -2.98 -13.24 23.61
N SER A 42 -2.34 -12.11 23.92
CA SER A 42 -2.29 -10.96 23.02
C SER A 42 -1.65 -11.31 21.70
N ALA A 43 -2.26 -10.83 20.60
CA ALA A 43 -1.71 -10.91 19.26
C ALA A 43 -0.92 -9.64 18.85
N SER A 44 -0.76 -8.66 19.77
CA SER A 44 -0.07 -7.41 19.48
C SER A 44 1.41 -7.63 19.18
N TYR A 45 1.92 -6.87 18.21
CA TYR A 45 3.35 -6.84 17.88
C TYR A 45 4.15 -6.19 19.00
N GLY A 46 5.39 -6.66 19.21
CA GLY A 46 6.29 -6.14 20.25
C GLY A 46 6.04 -6.75 21.64
N GLY A 47 6.50 -6.06 22.65
CA GLY A 47 6.51 -6.56 24.03
C GLY A 47 7.84 -7.21 24.42
N SER A 48 8.03 -7.44 25.72
CA SER A 48 9.21 -8.16 26.20
C SER A 48 9.14 -9.63 25.75
N PRO A 49 10.29 -10.32 25.59
CA PRO A 49 10.31 -11.71 25.18
C PRO A 49 9.39 -12.58 26.06
N MET A 50 8.62 -13.48 25.45
CA MET A 50 7.70 -14.42 26.11
C MET A 50 6.52 -13.77 26.88
N ALA A 51 6.25 -12.45 26.69
CA ALA A 51 5.16 -11.77 27.40
C ALA A 51 3.78 -12.13 26.88
N HIS A 52 3.66 -12.52 25.61
CA HIS A 52 2.40 -12.83 24.93
C HIS A 52 2.28 -14.35 24.67
N VAL A 53 2.54 -15.17 25.66
CA VAL A 53 2.58 -16.64 25.52
C VAL A 53 1.58 -17.27 26.48
N SER A 54 0.63 -18.04 25.95
CA SER A 54 -0.23 -18.90 26.76
C SER A 54 0.36 -20.30 26.90
N LEU A 55 -0.26 -21.12 27.77
CA LEU A 55 0.11 -22.53 27.90
C LEU A 55 -0.19 -23.33 26.61
N VAL A 56 -1.19 -22.90 25.82
CA VAL A 56 -1.47 -23.45 24.48
C VAL A 56 -0.34 -23.13 23.51
N ASP A 57 0.11 -21.86 23.46
CA ASP A 57 1.17 -21.42 22.57
C ASP A 57 2.53 -22.08 22.91
N ALA A 58 2.74 -22.41 24.20
CA ALA A 58 3.92 -23.12 24.69
C ALA A 58 3.78 -24.64 24.58
N ALA A 59 2.71 -25.16 23.99
CA ALA A 59 2.41 -26.59 23.84
C ALA A 59 2.49 -27.40 25.18
N MET A 60 2.04 -26.79 26.27
CA MET A 60 2.05 -27.49 27.57
C MET A 60 1.08 -28.68 27.57
N PRO A 61 1.45 -29.82 28.14
CA PRO A 61 0.61 -31.02 28.17
C PRO A 61 -0.79 -30.73 28.77
N GLY A 62 -1.81 -31.20 28.07
CA GLY A 62 -3.21 -31.06 28.49
C GLY A 62 -3.88 -29.75 28.08
N MET A 63 -3.17 -28.84 27.44
CA MET A 63 -3.74 -27.60 26.91
C MET A 63 -4.26 -27.82 25.49
N LEU A 64 -5.52 -27.44 25.25
CA LEU A 64 -6.20 -27.65 23.98
C LEU A 64 -6.48 -26.32 23.28
N PRO A 65 -6.43 -26.28 21.93
CA PRO A 65 -6.74 -25.10 21.15
C PRO A 65 -8.24 -24.78 21.22
N VAL A 66 -8.58 -23.47 21.26
CA VAL A 66 -9.95 -22.97 21.16
C VAL A 66 -9.99 -21.90 20.11
N ILE A 67 -10.79 -22.10 19.05
CA ILE A 67 -10.86 -21.21 17.90
C ILE A 67 -11.35 -19.80 18.27
N ASN A 68 -10.67 -18.80 17.77
CA ASN A 68 -11.04 -17.39 17.90
C ASN A 68 -12.02 -16.99 16.79
N LEU A 69 -13.27 -16.71 17.17
CA LEU A 69 -14.32 -16.31 16.24
C LEU A 69 -13.97 -15.05 15.45
N GLN A 70 -13.25 -14.08 16.04
CA GLN A 70 -12.82 -12.87 15.32
C GLN A 70 -11.89 -13.21 14.15
N CYS A 71 -10.98 -14.17 14.31
CA CYS A 71 -10.11 -14.61 13.21
C CYS A 71 -10.91 -15.25 12.08
N VAL A 72 -11.95 -16.04 12.41
CA VAL A 72 -12.87 -16.61 11.42
C VAL A 72 -13.62 -15.51 10.66
N ARG A 73 -14.17 -14.51 11.38
CA ARG A 73 -14.83 -13.35 10.77
C ARG A 73 -13.91 -12.60 9.81
N GLN A 74 -12.67 -12.35 10.21
CA GLN A 74 -11.69 -11.64 9.39
C GLN A 74 -11.32 -12.42 8.13
N ALA A 75 -11.19 -13.74 8.20
CA ALA A 75 -10.95 -14.59 7.04
C ALA A 75 -12.12 -14.57 6.06
N VAL A 76 -13.36 -14.70 6.54
CA VAL A 76 -14.57 -14.60 5.72
C VAL A 76 -14.69 -13.20 5.10
N LYS A 77 -14.45 -12.15 5.89
CA LYS A 77 -14.46 -10.76 5.41
C LYS A 77 -13.43 -10.53 4.29
N THR A 78 -12.23 -11.09 4.45
CA THR A 78 -11.20 -11.04 3.42
C THR A 78 -11.64 -11.79 2.16
N GLY A 79 -12.17 -13.01 2.30
CA GLY A 79 -12.69 -13.79 1.17
C GLY A 79 -13.76 -13.04 0.37
N LEU A 80 -14.72 -12.44 1.06
CA LEU A 80 -15.76 -11.62 0.41
C LEU A 80 -15.16 -10.40 -0.32
N GLY A 81 -14.16 -9.73 0.28
CA GLY A 81 -13.45 -8.61 -0.34
C GLY A 81 -12.60 -9.00 -1.55
N LEU A 82 -12.16 -10.26 -1.62
CA LEU A 82 -11.47 -10.86 -2.77
C LEU A 82 -12.46 -11.45 -3.81
N LYS A 83 -13.77 -11.25 -3.62
CA LYS A 83 -14.84 -11.84 -4.45
C LYS A 83 -14.72 -13.36 -4.57
N ALA A 84 -14.23 -14.01 -3.51
CA ALA A 84 -13.99 -15.44 -3.45
C ALA A 84 -15.19 -16.16 -2.83
N GLU A 85 -15.31 -17.45 -3.15
CA GLU A 85 -16.32 -18.34 -2.58
C GLU A 85 -16.01 -18.60 -1.09
N ILE A 86 -17.03 -18.49 -0.23
CA ILE A 86 -16.90 -18.85 1.18
C ILE A 86 -17.36 -20.28 1.37
N ASN A 87 -16.44 -21.14 1.83
CA ASN A 87 -16.75 -22.54 2.10
C ASN A 87 -17.54 -22.68 3.41
N LYS A 88 -18.77 -23.19 3.31
CA LYS A 88 -19.65 -23.37 4.47
C LYS A 88 -19.17 -24.46 5.44
N PHE A 89 -18.31 -25.34 4.97
CA PHE A 89 -17.67 -26.39 5.76
C PHE A 89 -16.16 -26.29 5.64
N SER A 90 -15.47 -26.13 6.76
CA SER A 90 -14.00 -25.96 6.80
C SER A 90 -13.41 -26.77 7.94
N VAL A 91 -12.20 -27.30 7.75
CA VAL A 91 -11.54 -28.19 8.72
C VAL A 91 -10.12 -27.73 8.96
N PHE A 92 -9.71 -27.70 10.21
CA PHE A 92 -8.31 -27.53 10.58
C PHE A 92 -7.59 -28.86 10.58
N ASP A 93 -6.41 -28.88 9.96
CA ASP A 93 -5.50 -30.01 9.84
C ASP A 93 -4.21 -29.72 10.60
N ARG A 94 -3.50 -30.79 11.03
CA ARG A 94 -2.15 -30.68 11.53
C ARG A 94 -1.15 -30.85 10.40
N LYS A 95 -0.33 -29.82 10.16
CA LYS A 95 0.82 -29.83 9.26
C LYS A 95 2.06 -30.18 10.08
N ASN A 96 2.56 -31.41 9.96
CA ASN A 96 3.60 -31.92 10.85
C ASN A 96 5.00 -31.56 10.36
N TYR A 97 5.72 -30.75 11.13
CA TYR A 97 7.13 -30.46 10.95
C TYR A 97 7.73 -29.94 12.28
N PHE A 98 9.05 -30.05 12.41
CA PHE A 98 9.72 -29.76 13.68
C PHE A 98 10.66 -28.59 13.55
N TYR A 99 10.36 -27.53 14.30
CA TYR A 99 11.22 -26.37 14.49
C TYR A 99 11.23 -25.94 15.96
N PRO A 100 12.32 -25.39 16.48
CA PRO A 100 12.40 -24.96 17.89
C PRO A 100 11.36 -23.93 18.28
N ASP A 101 10.93 -23.08 17.34
CA ASP A 101 9.92 -22.04 17.52
C ASP A 101 8.47 -22.50 17.23
N LEU A 102 8.29 -23.81 17.03
CA LEU A 102 7.00 -24.48 16.91
C LEU A 102 6.91 -25.61 17.96
N PRO A 103 6.63 -25.29 19.25
CA PRO A 103 6.81 -26.23 20.36
C PRO A 103 5.97 -27.50 20.28
N GLN A 104 4.78 -27.43 19.68
CA GLN A 104 3.89 -28.61 19.51
C GLN A 104 4.37 -29.59 18.41
N GLY A 105 5.36 -29.22 17.59
CA GLY A 105 5.86 -30.06 16.51
C GLY A 105 4.92 -30.20 15.31
N TYR A 106 3.88 -29.39 15.23
CA TYR A 106 2.97 -29.24 14.10
C TYR A 106 2.40 -27.81 14.06
N GLN A 107 1.98 -27.40 12.88
CA GLN A 107 1.22 -26.16 12.68
C GLN A 107 -0.24 -26.51 12.43
N ILE A 108 -1.16 -25.86 13.14
CA ILE A 108 -2.58 -25.98 12.82
C ILE A 108 -2.85 -25.09 11.62
N SER A 109 -3.36 -25.65 10.54
CA SER A 109 -3.59 -25.03 9.25
C SER A 109 -4.85 -25.63 8.61
N GLN A 110 -5.16 -25.32 7.35
CA GLN A 110 -6.28 -25.91 6.61
C GLN A 110 -5.79 -26.41 5.26
N PHE A 111 -6.01 -27.67 4.93
CA PHE A 111 -5.49 -28.29 3.71
C PHE A 111 -6.59 -28.60 2.70
N LYS A 112 -7.45 -29.59 2.99
CA LYS A 112 -8.50 -30.01 2.04
C LYS A 112 -9.73 -29.12 2.03
N TYR A 113 -10.03 -28.50 3.16
CA TYR A 113 -11.25 -27.75 3.37
C TYR A 113 -10.90 -26.35 3.88
N PRO A 114 -10.26 -25.49 3.04
CA PRO A 114 -9.95 -24.12 3.41
C PRO A 114 -11.24 -23.33 3.65
N ILE A 115 -11.15 -22.27 4.45
CA ILE A 115 -12.32 -21.44 4.76
C ILE A 115 -12.79 -20.61 3.55
N VAL A 116 -11.89 -20.28 2.61
CA VAL A 116 -12.20 -19.51 1.40
C VAL A 116 -11.68 -20.29 0.19
N GLY A 117 -12.53 -20.45 -0.81
CA GLY A 117 -12.23 -21.08 -2.09
C GLY A 117 -11.71 -20.09 -3.14
N GLU A 118 -12.06 -20.38 -4.41
CA GLU A 118 -11.58 -19.58 -5.55
C GLU A 118 -12.17 -18.17 -5.56
N GLY A 119 -11.36 -17.22 -6.03
CA GLY A 119 -11.72 -15.83 -6.21
C GLY A 119 -10.88 -15.16 -7.27
N GLU A 120 -11.02 -13.84 -7.42
CA GLU A 120 -10.31 -13.10 -8.43
C GLU A 120 -10.04 -11.65 -7.97
N VAL A 121 -8.83 -11.16 -8.25
CA VAL A 121 -8.43 -9.78 -8.00
C VAL A 121 -8.04 -9.10 -9.30
N LYS A 122 -8.72 -8.00 -9.60
CA LYS A 122 -8.37 -7.13 -10.72
C LYS A 122 -7.20 -6.22 -10.33
N ILE A 123 -6.18 -6.17 -11.17
CA ILE A 123 -5.09 -5.19 -11.09
C ILE A 123 -5.05 -4.34 -12.37
N THR A 124 -4.65 -3.09 -12.25
CA THR A 124 -4.46 -2.18 -13.39
C THR A 124 -3.00 -1.76 -13.43
N LEU A 125 -2.34 -1.98 -14.54
CA LEU A 125 -0.94 -1.59 -14.76
C LEU A 125 -0.83 -0.10 -15.11
N LYS A 126 0.41 0.41 -15.13
CA LYS A 126 0.69 1.84 -15.43
C LYS A 126 0.25 2.30 -16.82
N ASP A 127 0.16 1.38 -17.77
CA ASP A 127 -0.32 1.60 -19.13
C ASP A 127 -1.85 1.49 -19.25
N ASN A 128 -2.56 1.39 -18.12
CA ASN A 128 -3.99 1.14 -17.98
C ASN A 128 -4.47 -0.24 -18.50
N THR A 129 -3.57 -1.22 -18.60
CA THR A 129 -3.96 -2.60 -18.88
C THR A 129 -4.55 -3.24 -17.64
N ASP A 130 -5.75 -3.76 -17.75
CA ASP A 130 -6.42 -4.53 -16.69
C ASP A 130 -6.05 -6.02 -16.79
N ILE A 131 -5.66 -6.60 -15.66
CA ILE A 131 -5.32 -8.02 -15.53
C ILE A 131 -6.12 -8.58 -14.38
N TYR A 132 -6.63 -9.80 -14.56
CA TYR A 132 -7.34 -10.55 -13.54
C TYR A 132 -6.43 -11.67 -13.04
N VAL A 133 -6.22 -11.71 -11.72
CA VAL A 133 -5.38 -12.70 -11.05
C VAL A 133 -6.27 -13.59 -10.20
N GLY A 134 -6.31 -14.86 -10.53
CA GLY A 134 -7.09 -15.85 -9.78
C GLY A 134 -6.51 -16.09 -8.40
N ILE A 135 -7.39 -16.16 -7.41
CA ILE A 135 -7.09 -16.69 -6.08
C ILE A 135 -7.48 -18.16 -6.09
N GLU A 136 -6.55 -19.02 -5.71
CA GLU A 136 -6.80 -20.45 -5.56
C GLU A 136 -7.59 -20.74 -4.28
N ARG A 137 -7.15 -20.14 -3.17
CA ARG A 137 -7.76 -20.25 -1.85
C ARG A 137 -7.19 -19.21 -0.88
N LEU A 138 -7.91 -19.05 0.24
CA LEU A 138 -7.39 -18.47 1.48
C LEU A 138 -7.68 -19.45 2.61
N HIS A 139 -6.69 -19.71 3.44
CA HIS A 139 -6.88 -20.51 4.64
C HIS A 139 -6.30 -19.85 5.89
N LEU A 140 -6.83 -20.26 7.05
CA LEU A 140 -6.34 -19.84 8.34
C LEU A 140 -5.27 -20.81 8.84
N GLU A 141 -4.21 -20.26 9.41
CA GLU A 141 -3.18 -21.02 10.10
C GLU A 141 -2.57 -20.23 11.26
N GLN A 142 -1.89 -20.91 12.17
CA GLN A 142 -1.15 -20.27 13.23
C GLN A 142 0.28 -19.92 12.80
N ASP A 143 0.77 -18.73 13.18
CA ASP A 143 2.18 -18.37 12.98
C ASP A 143 3.09 -19.12 13.95
N ALA A 144 4.33 -19.36 13.56
CA ALA A 144 5.38 -19.89 14.43
C ALA A 144 5.97 -18.78 15.31
N GLY A 145 6.72 -19.15 16.33
CA GLY A 145 7.53 -18.23 17.12
C GLY A 145 8.66 -17.58 16.31
N LYS A 146 9.66 -17.09 16.98
CA LYS A 146 10.87 -16.49 16.35
C LYS A 146 12.12 -17.09 16.95
N SER A 147 13.03 -17.54 16.07
CA SER A 147 14.36 -18.02 16.45
C SER A 147 15.40 -16.92 16.18
N PHE A 148 16.26 -16.65 17.15
CA PHE A 148 17.39 -15.73 17.05
C PHE A 148 18.68 -16.52 17.13
N HIS A 149 19.56 -16.37 16.13
CA HIS A 149 20.83 -17.08 16.00
C HIS A 149 22.04 -16.17 16.08
N ASP A 150 21.82 -14.87 16.17
CA ASP A 150 22.82 -13.79 16.13
C ASP A 150 23.16 -13.21 17.50
N ILE A 151 22.41 -13.63 18.56
CA ILE A 151 22.64 -13.16 19.93
C ILE A 151 23.87 -13.85 20.55
N ASP A 152 24.01 -15.15 20.35
CA ASP A 152 25.10 -15.98 20.85
C ASP A 152 25.47 -17.06 19.80
N PRO A 153 26.73 -17.16 19.37
CA PRO A 153 27.13 -18.15 18.36
C PRO A 153 26.94 -19.62 18.76
N GLN A 154 26.80 -19.90 20.08
CA GLN A 154 26.63 -21.26 20.60
C GLN A 154 25.20 -21.60 21.00
N SER A 155 24.27 -20.65 20.93
CA SER A 155 22.90 -20.81 21.40
C SER A 155 21.91 -20.18 20.46
N SER A 156 20.74 -20.82 20.31
CA SER A 156 19.56 -20.22 19.67
C SER A 156 18.57 -19.79 20.74
N TYR A 157 18.10 -18.56 20.64
CA TYR A 157 17.08 -18.01 21.53
C TYR A 157 15.72 -18.10 20.85
N ILE A 158 14.72 -18.55 21.58
CA ILE A 158 13.35 -18.71 21.08
C ILE A 158 12.44 -17.72 21.79
N ASP A 159 11.68 -16.95 20.99
CA ASP A 159 10.60 -16.12 21.48
C ASP A 159 9.27 -16.60 20.89
N LEU A 160 8.35 -16.98 21.76
CA LEU A 160 7.03 -17.49 21.39
C LEU A 160 5.93 -16.39 21.37
N ASN A 161 6.30 -15.12 21.48
CA ASN A 161 5.32 -14.02 21.41
C ASN A 161 4.45 -14.11 20.14
N ARG A 162 5.05 -14.45 19.00
CA ARG A 162 4.34 -14.61 17.72
C ARG A 162 3.66 -15.98 17.56
N SER A 163 4.10 -17.01 18.26
CA SER A 163 3.53 -18.36 18.18
C SER A 163 2.03 -18.33 18.43
N GLY A 164 1.24 -18.88 17.51
CA GLY A 164 -0.22 -18.91 17.59
C GLY A 164 -0.93 -17.63 17.13
N VAL A 165 -0.24 -16.59 16.69
CA VAL A 165 -0.85 -15.45 16.00
C VAL A 165 -1.53 -15.96 14.74
N ALA A 166 -2.75 -15.48 14.45
CA ALA A 166 -3.52 -15.93 13.30
C ALA A 166 -2.91 -15.38 11.99
N LEU A 167 -2.73 -16.26 11.00
CA LEU A 167 -2.38 -15.93 9.63
C LEU A 167 -3.51 -16.30 8.69
N MET A 168 -3.73 -15.47 7.68
CA MET A 168 -4.40 -15.81 6.44
C MET A 168 -3.32 -16.08 5.40
N GLU A 169 -3.22 -17.31 4.91
CA GLU A 169 -2.41 -17.63 3.74
C GLU A 169 -3.28 -17.52 2.48
N ILE A 170 -2.95 -16.58 1.61
CA ILE A 170 -3.65 -16.30 0.36
C ILE A 170 -2.78 -16.82 -0.79
N VAL A 171 -3.28 -17.81 -1.51
CA VAL A 171 -2.56 -18.46 -2.61
C VAL A 171 -3.16 -18.02 -3.94
N THR A 172 -2.34 -17.49 -4.84
CA THR A 172 -2.79 -17.14 -6.20
C THR A 172 -2.65 -18.29 -7.17
N LYS A 173 -3.45 -18.28 -8.24
CA LYS A 173 -3.16 -19.04 -9.44
C LYS A 173 -1.88 -18.49 -10.12
N PRO A 174 -1.18 -19.29 -10.95
CA PRO A 174 0.06 -18.83 -11.62
C PRO A 174 -0.25 -17.96 -12.85
N ASP A 175 -0.99 -16.87 -12.64
CA ASP A 175 -1.52 -16.00 -13.69
C ASP A 175 -0.63 -14.80 -13.99
N LEU A 176 0.33 -14.48 -13.13
CA LEU A 176 1.21 -13.33 -13.28
C LEU A 176 2.35 -13.66 -14.25
N ARG A 177 2.74 -12.65 -15.07
CA ARG A 177 3.71 -12.82 -16.17
C ARG A 177 4.90 -11.86 -16.09
N SER A 178 4.90 -10.92 -15.13
CA SER A 178 6.01 -9.96 -14.96
C SER A 178 6.17 -9.52 -13.51
N ALA A 179 7.35 -8.97 -13.21
CA ALA A 179 7.63 -8.34 -11.93
C ALA A 179 6.66 -7.17 -11.64
N ASP A 180 6.27 -6.40 -12.67
CA ASP A 180 5.33 -5.29 -12.50
C ASP A 180 3.92 -5.78 -12.18
N GLU A 181 3.46 -6.85 -12.79
CA GLU A 181 2.19 -7.50 -12.45
C GLU A 181 2.20 -7.99 -11.00
N ALA A 182 3.26 -8.65 -10.55
CA ALA A 182 3.39 -9.12 -9.17
C ALA A 182 3.40 -7.97 -8.15
N LYS A 183 4.15 -6.90 -8.44
CA LYS A 183 4.16 -5.68 -7.60
C LYS A 183 2.79 -5.03 -7.53
N ALA A 184 2.09 -4.91 -8.65
CA ALA A 184 0.75 -4.35 -8.72
C ALA A 184 -0.25 -5.21 -7.91
N PHE A 185 -0.15 -6.53 -8.02
CA PHE A 185 -1.01 -7.46 -7.27
C PHE A 185 -0.80 -7.33 -5.76
N VAL A 186 0.45 -7.38 -5.28
CA VAL A 186 0.73 -7.27 -3.84
C VAL A 186 0.30 -5.90 -3.29
N THR A 187 0.51 -4.83 -4.06
CA THR A 187 0.04 -3.48 -3.71
C THR A 187 -1.48 -3.44 -3.58
N LYS A 188 -2.18 -4.03 -4.55
CA LYS A 188 -3.64 -4.09 -4.57
C LYS A 188 -4.20 -4.91 -3.42
N LEU A 189 -3.66 -6.11 -3.20
CA LEU A 189 -4.07 -6.98 -2.10
C LEU A 189 -3.86 -6.29 -0.75
N ARG A 190 -2.68 -5.69 -0.54
CA ARG A 190 -2.39 -4.91 0.68
C ARG A 190 -3.42 -3.81 0.91
N SER A 191 -3.80 -3.08 -0.14
CA SER A 191 -4.83 -2.04 -0.04
C SER A 191 -6.18 -2.63 0.35
N ILE A 192 -6.62 -3.73 -0.28
CA ILE A 192 -7.88 -4.42 0.06
C ILE A 192 -7.88 -4.83 1.53
N LEU A 193 -6.82 -5.49 2.02
CA LEU A 193 -6.70 -5.95 3.40
C LEU A 193 -6.79 -4.80 4.40
N ARG A 194 -6.15 -3.66 4.10
CA ARG A 194 -6.20 -2.44 4.94
C ARG A 194 -7.59 -1.79 4.92
N TYR A 195 -8.27 -1.76 3.78
CA TYR A 195 -9.64 -1.26 3.67
C TYR A 195 -10.63 -2.09 4.47
N LEU A 196 -10.46 -3.41 4.43
CA LEU A 196 -11.25 -4.36 5.21
C LEU A 196 -10.89 -4.35 6.71
N GLU A 197 -9.74 -3.77 7.08
CA GLU A 197 -9.20 -3.81 8.44
C GLU A 197 -8.98 -5.26 8.93
N THR A 198 -8.58 -6.15 8.00
CA THR A 198 -8.30 -7.56 8.31
C THR A 198 -6.82 -7.85 8.49
N CYS A 199 -5.94 -7.02 7.91
CA CYS A 199 -4.49 -7.00 8.14
C CYS A 199 -3.99 -5.55 8.02
N ASP A 200 -2.97 -5.17 8.80
CA ASP A 200 -2.37 -3.82 8.74
C ASP A 200 -1.48 -3.62 7.50
N GLY A 201 -1.06 -4.73 6.87
CA GLY A 201 -0.23 -4.72 5.67
C GLY A 201 1.20 -4.24 5.90
N ASN A 202 1.71 -4.29 7.13
CA ASN A 202 3.07 -3.87 7.45
C ASN A 202 4.08 -4.97 7.11
N MET A 203 4.82 -4.79 6.01
CA MET A 203 5.84 -5.75 5.57
C MET A 203 7.13 -5.67 6.39
N GLU A 204 7.44 -4.52 7.01
CA GLU A 204 8.64 -4.32 7.79
C GLU A 204 8.57 -5.05 9.14
N GLU A 205 7.39 -5.05 9.76
CA GLU A 205 7.12 -5.81 10.98
C GLU A 205 6.79 -7.29 10.71
N GLY A 206 6.58 -7.64 9.43
CA GLY A 206 6.27 -9.00 9.00
C GLY A 206 4.80 -9.38 9.15
N SER A 207 3.90 -8.39 9.32
CA SER A 207 2.45 -8.63 9.31
C SER A 207 1.93 -9.02 7.93
N LEU A 208 2.65 -8.63 6.87
CA LEU A 208 2.41 -9.07 5.50
C LEU A 208 3.71 -9.59 4.90
N ARG A 209 3.72 -10.86 4.48
CA ARG A 209 4.87 -11.54 3.86
C ARG A 209 4.42 -12.16 2.56
N ALA A 210 5.34 -12.29 1.59
CA ALA A 210 5.06 -12.96 0.34
C ALA A 210 6.18 -13.96 0.02
N ASP A 211 5.81 -15.16 -0.37
CA ASP A 211 6.69 -16.13 -0.99
C ASP A 211 6.36 -16.15 -2.49
N VAL A 212 7.38 -16.18 -3.33
CA VAL A 212 7.23 -16.03 -4.78
C VAL A 212 7.60 -17.32 -5.47
N ASN A 213 6.67 -17.91 -6.20
CA ASN A 213 6.91 -19.07 -7.05
C ASN A 213 7.17 -18.60 -8.49
N VAL A 214 8.34 -18.91 -9.04
CA VAL A 214 8.75 -18.53 -10.39
C VAL A 214 9.13 -19.75 -11.21
N SER A 215 8.64 -19.81 -12.44
CA SER A 215 9.14 -20.69 -13.49
C SER A 215 9.17 -19.97 -14.83
N VAL A 216 9.91 -20.51 -15.79
CA VAL A 216 9.99 -20.00 -17.16
C VAL A 216 9.66 -21.12 -18.16
N ARG A 217 9.07 -20.76 -19.30
CA ARG A 217 8.78 -21.67 -20.40
C ARG A 217 8.91 -20.98 -21.76
N LYS A 218 9.03 -21.75 -22.83
CA LYS A 218 8.78 -21.20 -24.17
C LYS A 218 7.27 -20.92 -24.31
N PRO A 219 6.89 -19.86 -25.04
CA PRO A 219 5.48 -19.55 -25.27
C PRO A 219 4.76 -20.74 -25.92
N GLY A 220 3.70 -21.22 -25.25
CA GLY A 220 2.91 -22.38 -25.68
C GLY A 220 3.34 -23.72 -25.15
N ASP A 221 4.46 -23.83 -24.45
CA ASP A 221 4.89 -25.07 -23.79
C ASP A 221 4.15 -25.29 -22.46
N ASP A 222 4.29 -26.49 -21.90
CA ASP A 222 3.84 -26.80 -20.54
C ASP A 222 4.58 -25.95 -19.50
N LEU A 223 4.03 -25.90 -18.28
CA LEU A 223 4.66 -25.16 -17.16
C LEU A 223 6.06 -25.71 -16.86
N GLY A 224 7.02 -24.80 -16.72
CA GLY A 224 8.39 -25.14 -16.31
C GLY A 224 8.48 -25.52 -14.83
N THR A 225 9.68 -25.99 -14.43
CA THR A 225 9.97 -26.30 -13.02
C THR A 225 10.03 -25.02 -12.20
N ARG A 226 9.19 -24.93 -11.17
CA ARG A 226 9.14 -23.75 -10.29
C ARG A 226 10.22 -23.78 -9.21
N CYS A 227 10.74 -22.59 -8.87
CA CYS A 227 11.48 -22.33 -7.65
C CYS A 227 10.67 -21.40 -6.75
N GLU A 228 10.64 -21.68 -5.46
CA GLU A 228 10.05 -20.84 -4.43
C GLU A 228 11.12 -19.87 -3.92
N ILE A 229 10.81 -18.57 -3.85
CA ILE A 229 11.74 -17.55 -3.37
C ILE A 229 11.20 -16.96 -2.07
N LYS A 230 12.01 -17.06 -1.01
CA LYS A 230 11.71 -16.52 0.31
C LYS A 230 12.55 -15.27 0.65
N ASN A 231 12.21 -14.60 1.75
CA ASN A 231 12.91 -13.42 2.25
C ASN A 231 12.74 -12.17 1.35
N VAL A 232 11.55 -12.00 0.77
CA VAL A 232 11.21 -10.84 -0.05
C VAL A 232 10.33 -9.85 0.75
N ASN A 233 10.96 -9.13 1.67
CA ASN A 233 10.29 -8.34 2.71
C ASN A 233 9.82 -6.95 2.24
N SER A 234 9.72 -6.72 0.93
CA SER A 234 9.15 -5.51 0.35
C SER A 234 8.68 -5.74 -1.07
N ILE A 235 7.73 -4.93 -1.53
CA ILE A 235 7.24 -4.96 -2.93
C ILE A 235 8.39 -4.76 -3.92
N LYS A 236 9.37 -3.93 -3.58
CA LYS A 236 10.58 -3.73 -4.39
C LYS A 236 11.39 -5.03 -4.52
N PHE A 237 11.61 -5.73 -3.40
CA PHE A 237 12.39 -6.97 -3.41
C PHE A 237 11.67 -8.12 -4.10
N ILE A 238 10.33 -8.16 -4.05
CA ILE A 238 9.53 -9.09 -4.86
C ILE A 238 9.87 -8.93 -6.34
N GLY A 239 9.83 -7.70 -6.86
CA GLY A 239 10.17 -7.42 -8.26
C GLY A 239 11.60 -7.83 -8.62
N MET A 240 12.58 -7.43 -7.80
CA MET A 240 14.00 -7.77 -8.02
C MET A 240 14.25 -9.28 -7.98
N ALA A 241 13.59 -9.99 -7.08
CA ALA A 241 13.72 -11.45 -6.97
C ALA A 241 13.17 -12.17 -8.20
N ILE A 242 12.01 -11.74 -8.70
CA ILE A 242 11.41 -12.27 -9.93
C ILE A 242 12.32 -12.05 -11.13
N GLU A 243 12.81 -10.82 -11.32
CA GLU A 243 13.68 -10.48 -12.44
C GLU A 243 14.97 -11.31 -12.42
N TYR A 244 15.64 -11.39 -11.28
CA TYR A 244 16.85 -12.18 -11.13
C TYR A 244 16.62 -13.67 -11.37
N GLU A 245 15.61 -14.26 -10.73
CA GLU A 245 15.35 -15.70 -10.80
C GLU A 245 14.89 -16.13 -12.19
N SER A 246 14.08 -15.31 -12.85
CA SER A 246 13.66 -15.59 -14.23
C SER A 246 14.85 -15.63 -15.18
N GLN A 247 15.74 -14.66 -15.09
CA GLN A 247 16.94 -14.64 -15.92
C GLN A 247 17.87 -15.81 -15.60
N ARG A 248 18.08 -16.12 -14.32
CA ARG A 248 18.88 -17.30 -13.91
C ARG A 248 18.34 -18.59 -14.51
N GLN A 249 17.01 -18.79 -14.45
CA GLN A 249 16.40 -20.02 -15.00
C GLN A 249 16.57 -20.10 -16.53
N ILE A 250 16.40 -18.98 -17.23
CA ILE A 250 16.63 -18.92 -18.68
C ILE A 250 18.09 -19.28 -18.99
N ASP A 251 19.05 -18.67 -18.33
CA ASP A 251 20.48 -18.90 -18.54
C ASP A 251 20.85 -20.37 -18.28
N GLU A 252 20.34 -20.97 -17.20
CA GLU A 252 20.59 -22.38 -16.88
C GLU A 252 20.04 -23.31 -17.97
N ILE A 253 18.80 -23.10 -18.42
CA ILE A 253 18.17 -23.94 -19.43
C ILE A 253 18.90 -23.79 -20.78
N GLU A 254 19.28 -22.58 -21.17
CA GLU A 254 20.00 -22.33 -22.42
C GLU A 254 21.43 -22.89 -22.40
N ASN A 255 22.03 -23.02 -21.23
CA ASN A 255 23.31 -23.74 -21.05
C ASN A 255 23.15 -25.28 -20.96
N GLY A 256 21.94 -25.81 -21.16
CA GLY A 256 21.66 -27.24 -21.16
C GLY A 256 21.44 -27.85 -19.76
N ASN A 257 21.37 -27.02 -18.72
CA ASN A 257 21.09 -27.46 -17.35
C ASN A 257 19.58 -27.62 -17.13
N LYS A 258 19.22 -28.43 -16.14
CA LYS A 258 17.83 -28.57 -15.69
C LYS A 258 17.60 -27.72 -14.46
N ILE A 259 16.44 -27.07 -14.39
CA ILE A 259 15.99 -26.41 -13.17
C ILE A 259 15.57 -27.47 -12.17
N ILE A 260 16.08 -27.36 -10.94
CA ILE A 260 15.70 -28.20 -9.81
C ILE A 260 14.62 -27.45 -9.03
N GLN A 261 13.56 -28.15 -8.65
CA GLN A 261 12.53 -27.58 -7.79
C GLN A 261 13.08 -27.45 -6.37
N GLU A 262 13.31 -26.22 -5.95
CA GLU A 262 13.95 -25.90 -4.67
C GLU A 262 13.37 -24.60 -4.06
N THR A 263 13.60 -24.44 -2.76
CA THR A 263 13.41 -23.15 -2.08
C THR A 263 14.71 -22.35 -2.11
N ARG A 264 14.62 -21.10 -2.53
CA ARG A 264 15.74 -20.16 -2.65
C ARG A 264 15.53 -18.96 -1.74
N LEU A 265 16.61 -18.45 -1.16
CA LEU A 265 16.61 -17.22 -0.37
C LEU A 265 17.01 -16.05 -1.26
N PHE A 266 16.23 -14.97 -1.25
CA PHE A 266 16.65 -13.72 -1.86
C PHE A 266 17.59 -12.95 -0.92
N ASP A 267 18.81 -12.70 -1.37
CA ASP A 267 19.79 -11.89 -0.66
C ASP A 267 19.65 -10.43 -1.07
N THR A 268 19.11 -9.63 -0.18
CA THR A 268 18.81 -8.21 -0.41
C THR A 268 20.05 -7.34 -0.57
N SER A 269 21.22 -7.80 -0.11
CA SER A 269 22.49 -7.06 -0.16
C SER A 269 23.10 -7.09 -1.56
N ASN A 270 22.97 -8.19 -2.27
CA ASN A 270 23.56 -8.39 -3.61
C ASN A 270 22.51 -8.56 -4.72
N GLY A 271 21.22 -8.62 -4.38
CA GLY A 271 20.12 -8.75 -5.33
C GLY A 271 20.04 -10.10 -6.03
N ARG A 272 20.50 -11.19 -5.39
CA ARG A 272 20.57 -12.53 -5.97
C ARG A 272 19.81 -13.56 -5.15
N THR A 273 19.39 -14.65 -5.80
CA THR A 273 18.84 -15.81 -5.10
C THR A 273 19.94 -16.84 -4.83
N ARG A 274 19.88 -17.52 -3.68
CA ARG A 274 20.74 -18.68 -3.36
C ARG A 274 19.89 -19.84 -2.90
N SER A 275 20.30 -21.07 -3.24
CA SER A 275 19.64 -22.29 -2.77
C SER A 275 19.65 -22.36 -1.25
N MET A 276 18.53 -22.72 -0.64
CA MET A 276 18.43 -23.01 0.80
C MET A 276 18.46 -24.51 1.05
N ARG A 277 17.67 -25.27 0.29
CA ARG A 277 17.59 -26.74 0.34
C ARG A 277 16.99 -27.29 -0.94
N SER A 278 17.39 -28.51 -1.31
CA SER A 278 16.81 -29.24 -2.42
C SER A 278 15.49 -29.91 -2.03
N LYS A 279 14.68 -30.32 -3.03
CA LYS A 279 13.41 -30.99 -2.83
C LYS A 279 13.56 -32.43 -2.28
N GLU A 280 14.74 -33.02 -2.32
CA GLU A 280 15.03 -34.32 -1.68
C GLU A 280 14.79 -34.29 -0.16
N GLU A 281 14.80 -33.07 0.44
CA GLU A 281 14.42 -32.79 1.82
C GLU A 281 12.98 -32.28 1.98
N ALA A 282 12.13 -32.35 0.92
CA ALA A 282 10.75 -31.92 1.03
C ALA A 282 10.02 -32.82 2.03
N HIS A 283 9.62 -32.24 3.14
CA HIS A 283 8.89 -32.96 4.17
C HIS A 283 7.50 -33.34 3.64
N ASP A 284 7.17 -34.63 3.72
CA ASP A 284 5.78 -35.07 3.71
C ASP A 284 5.18 -34.61 5.05
N TYR A 285 4.38 -33.53 5.02
CA TYR A 285 3.77 -32.96 6.22
C TYR A 285 2.70 -33.85 6.84
N ARG A 286 2.31 -34.95 6.20
CA ARG A 286 1.35 -35.94 6.72
C ARG A 286 0.12 -35.27 7.34
N TYR A 287 -0.53 -34.42 6.54
CA TYR A 287 -1.73 -33.73 6.99
C TYR A 287 -2.81 -34.69 7.47
N PHE A 288 -3.42 -34.39 8.59
CA PHE A 288 -4.63 -35.04 9.07
C PHE A 288 -5.47 -34.05 9.89
N PRO A 289 -6.82 -34.22 9.95
CA PRO A 289 -7.68 -33.34 10.73
C PRO A 289 -7.24 -33.27 12.19
N ASP A 290 -7.20 -32.06 12.75
CA ASP A 290 -6.87 -31.86 14.16
C ASP A 290 -7.98 -32.45 15.03
N PRO A 291 -7.67 -33.44 15.91
CA PRO A 291 -8.69 -34.12 16.71
C PRO A 291 -9.29 -33.25 17.80
N ASP A 292 -8.62 -32.14 18.16
CA ASP A 292 -9.02 -31.25 19.24
C ASP A 292 -9.91 -30.08 18.74
N LEU A 293 -10.07 -29.97 17.41
CA LEU A 293 -10.87 -28.93 16.77
C LEU A 293 -12.06 -29.52 16.00
N LEU A 294 -13.24 -29.03 16.29
CA LEU A 294 -14.42 -29.38 15.49
C LEU A 294 -14.37 -28.65 14.14
N PRO A 295 -14.96 -29.26 13.08
CA PRO A 295 -15.15 -28.57 11.82
C PRO A 295 -15.92 -27.28 12.01
N LEU A 296 -15.54 -26.26 11.25
CA LEU A 296 -16.29 -25.01 11.19
C LEU A 296 -17.48 -25.16 10.24
N ASN A 297 -18.66 -24.82 10.74
CA ASN A 297 -19.86 -24.69 9.93
C ASN A 297 -20.23 -23.22 9.86
N ILE A 298 -20.12 -22.64 8.66
CA ILE A 298 -20.36 -21.22 8.40
C ILE A 298 -21.70 -21.13 7.65
N ASP A 299 -22.70 -20.58 8.32
CA ASP A 299 -24.03 -20.43 7.75
C ASP A 299 -24.19 -19.13 6.95
N ASP A 300 -25.31 -19.04 6.23
CA ASP A 300 -25.59 -17.87 5.38
C ASP A 300 -25.82 -16.60 6.21
N ASP A 301 -26.38 -16.73 7.42
CA ASP A 301 -26.62 -15.58 8.30
C ASP A 301 -25.30 -14.96 8.77
N PHE A 302 -24.32 -15.81 9.11
CA PHE A 302 -22.98 -15.35 9.47
C PHE A 302 -22.30 -14.64 8.30
N ILE A 303 -22.35 -15.21 7.07
CA ILE A 303 -21.80 -14.60 5.87
C ILE A 303 -22.48 -13.26 5.57
N THR A 304 -23.81 -13.22 5.63
CA THR A 304 -24.59 -12.00 5.37
C THR A 304 -24.26 -10.90 6.37
N SER A 305 -24.13 -11.25 7.66
CA SER A 305 -23.75 -10.28 8.70
C SER A 305 -22.39 -9.62 8.45
N ILE A 306 -21.45 -10.35 7.84
CA ILE A 306 -20.12 -9.83 7.49
C ILE A 306 -20.17 -9.01 6.21
N LEU A 307 -20.97 -9.45 5.23
CA LEU A 307 -21.13 -8.73 3.97
C LEU A 307 -21.69 -7.32 4.18
N GLU A 308 -22.61 -7.13 5.11
CA GLU A 308 -23.15 -5.83 5.50
C GLU A 308 -22.12 -4.88 6.12
N GLU A 309 -21.03 -5.42 6.68
CA GLU A 309 -19.95 -4.65 7.29
C GLU A 309 -18.80 -4.33 6.31
N ILE A 310 -18.84 -4.86 5.07
CA ILE A 310 -17.78 -4.59 4.09
C ILE A 310 -17.85 -3.13 3.65
N PRO A 311 -16.77 -2.36 3.84
CA PRO A 311 -16.73 -1.00 3.35
C PRO A 311 -16.61 -0.96 1.83
N GLU A 312 -16.87 0.19 1.23
CA GLU A 312 -16.55 0.45 -0.17
C GLU A 312 -15.06 0.16 -0.42
N LEU A 313 -14.77 -0.74 -1.35
CA LEU A 313 -13.41 -1.19 -1.67
C LEU A 313 -12.66 -0.19 -2.57
N PRO A 314 -11.31 -0.29 -2.68
CA PRO A 314 -10.50 0.69 -3.41
C PRO A 314 -10.95 0.99 -4.84
N ASP A 315 -11.38 -0.03 -5.61
CA ASP A 315 -11.83 0.17 -6.99
C ASP A 315 -13.15 0.92 -7.08
N GLU A 316 -14.13 0.51 -6.28
CA GLU A 316 -15.44 1.17 -6.21
C GLU A 316 -15.28 2.62 -5.76
N LYS A 317 -14.44 2.84 -4.75
CA LYS A 317 -14.11 4.18 -4.27
C LYS A 317 -13.39 5.01 -5.33
N LYS A 318 -12.45 4.45 -6.08
CA LYS A 318 -11.78 5.12 -7.21
C LYS A 318 -12.78 5.56 -8.25
N ASP A 319 -13.65 4.66 -8.71
CA ASP A 319 -14.67 4.95 -9.72
C ASP A 319 -15.63 6.04 -9.22
N ARG A 320 -16.02 5.99 -7.95
CA ARG A 320 -16.86 7.01 -7.34
C ARG A 320 -16.16 8.36 -7.23
N LEU A 321 -14.88 8.39 -6.83
CA LEU A 321 -14.12 9.65 -6.76
C LEU A 321 -13.96 10.28 -8.15
N ILE A 322 -13.71 9.49 -9.19
CA ILE A 322 -13.66 9.97 -10.57
C ILE A 322 -15.03 10.49 -11.00
N GLY A 323 -16.09 9.70 -10.80
CA GLY A 323 -17.44 10.06 -11.25
C GLY A 323 -18.04 11.25 -10.49
N LYS A 324 -17.87 11.31 -9.16
CA LYS A 324 -18.47 12.33 -8.31
C LYS A 324 -17.70 13.65 -8.30
N TYR A 325 -16.38 13.58 -8.29
CA TYR A 325 -15.52 14.74 -8.11
C TYR A 325 -14.75 15.14 -9.39
N GLY A 326 -14.87 14.37 -10.47
CA GLY A 326 -14.17 14.65 -11.74
C GLY A 326 -12.65 14.53 -11.64
N LEU A 327 -12.14 13.71 -10.72
CA LEU A 327 -10.71 13.51 -10.54
C LEU A 327 -10.10 12.76 -11.72
N SER A 328 -8.80 12.97 -11.97
CA SER A 328 -8.05 12.10 -12.85
C SER A 328 -7.88 10.71 -12.24
N SER A 329 -7.70 9.68 -13.10
CA SER A 329 -7.38 8.32 -12.60
C SER A 329 -6.15 8.32 -11.68
N TYR A 330 -5.15 9.11 -12.02
CA TYR A 330 -3.92 9.25 -11.23
C TYR A 330 -4.18 9.84 -9.84
N ASP A 331 -4.94 10.94 -9.74
CA ASP A 331 -5.27 11.56 -8.45
C ASP A 331 -6.11 10.60 -7.58
N ALA A 332 -7.07 9.92 -8.20
CA ALA A 332 -7.91 8.95 -7.52
C ALA A 332 -7.08 7.75 -7.00
N ASP A 333 -6.13 7.22 -7.78
CA ASP A 333 -5.25 6.13 -7.36
C ASP A 333 -4.41 6.50 -6.13
N ILE A 334 -3.87 7.73 -6.10
CA ILE A 334 -3.12 8.22 -4.93
C ILE A 334 -4.02 8.26 -3.68
N LEU A 335 -5.23 8.77 -3.82
CA LEU A 335 -6.15 8.89 -2.69
C LEU A 335 -6.62 7.52 -2.19
N VAL A 336 -6.98 6.59 -3.09
CA VAL A 336 -7.47 5.27 -2.67
C VAL A 336 -6.36 4.30 -2.28
N SER A 337 -5.08 4.68 -2.41
CA SER A 337 -3.97 3.86 -1.92
C SER A 337 -4.08 3.57 -0.41
N ASP A 338 -4.73 4.48 0.33
CA ASP A 338 -5.11 4.31 1.71
C ASP A 338 -6.53 4.84 1.97
N LYS A 339 -7.35 4.08 2.69
CA LYS A 339 -8.73 4.46 3.05
C LYS A 339 -8.81 5.85 3.67
N LYS A 340 -7.87 6.17 4.55
CA LYS A 340 -7.85 7.41 5.31
C LYS A 340 -7.46 8.64 4.48
N ASN A 341 -6.63 8.45 3.44
CA ASN A 341 -6.34 9.51 2.48
C ASN A 341 -7.61 9.92 1.72
N ALA A 342 -8.38 8.93 1.27
CA ALA A 342 -9.64 9.17 0.58
C ALA A 342 -10.67 9.85 1.50
N GLU A 343 -10.80 9.39 2.75
CA GLU A 343 -11.69 9.99 3.74
C GLU A 343 -11.29 11.44 4.08
N TYR A 344 -10.00 11.70 4.20
CA TYR A 344 -9.49 13.06 4.41
C TYR A 344 -9.84 13.97 3.24
N PHE A 345 -9.60 13.52 2.00
CA PHE A 345 -9.96 14.26 0.80
C PHE A 345 -11.46 14.55 0.75
N GLU A 346 -12.31 13.55 1.00
CA GLU A 346 -13.76 13.73 0.93
C GLU A 346 -14.25 14.81 1.92
N LYS A 347 -13.65 14.91 3.11
CA LYS A 347 -13.95 15.96 4.09
C LYS A 347 -13.48 17.33 3.61
N VAL A 348 -12.27 17.42 3.04
CA VAL A 348 -11.73 18.70 2.51
C VAL A 348 -12.55 19.19 1.32
N ALA A 349 -12.98 18.31 0.44
CA ALA A 349 -13.66 18.65 -0.80
C ALA A 349 -15.15 19.07 -0.63
N VAL A 350 -15.70 18.98 0.58
CA VAL A 350 -17.10 19.38 0.83
C VAL A 350 -17.29 20.87 0.51
N GLY A 351 -18.11 21.15 -0.54
CA GLY A 351 -18.42 22.52 -0.97
C GLY A 351 -17.27 23.27 -1.65
N ARG A 352 -16.15 22.58 -1.99
CA ARG A 352 -14.94 23.17 -2.56
C ARG A 352 -14.61 22.56 -3.93
N ASP A 353 -13.72 23.24 -4.68
CA ASP A 353 -13.20 22.70 -5.92
C ASP A 353 -12.37 21.43 -5.66
N PRO A 354 -12.79 20.28 -6.23
CA PRO A 354 -12.10 19.01 -5.97
C PRO A 354 -10.65 18.99 -6.46
N LYS A 355 -10.36 19.69 -7.57
CA LYS A 355 -9.01 19.71 -8.15
C LYS A 355 -8.05 20.49 -7.26
N THR A 356 -8.48 21.63 -6.72
CA THR A 356 -7.70 22.38 -5.74
C THR A 356 -7.48 21.56 -4.48
N SER A 357 -8.53 20.90 -3.98
CA SER A 357 -8.47 20.08 -2.78
C SER A 357 -7.45 18.93 -2.92
N VAL A 358 -7.49 18.17 -4.03
CA VAL A 358 -6.56 17.07 -4.26
C VAL A 358 -5.12 17.57 -4.43
N ASN A 359 -4.91 18.70 -5.10
CA ASN A 359 -3.57 19.27 -5.28
C ASN A 359 -2.93 19.67 -3.94
N TRP A 360 -3.69 20.27 -3.03
CA TRP A 360 -3.19 20.63 -1.68
C TRP A 360 -2.86 19.38 -0.86
N ILE A 361 -3.65 18.33 -0.96
CA ILE A 361 -3.43 17.08 -0.21
C ILE A 361 -2.21 16.35 -0.77
N THR A 362 -2.19 16.07 -2.08
CA THR A 362 -1.14 15.25 -2.70
C THR A 362 0.19 15.99 -2.84
N GLY A 363 0.15 17.31 -3.01
CA GLY A 363 1.33 18.16 -3.12
C GLY A 363 1.88 18.58 -1.76
N GLU A 364 1.18 19.50 -1.09
CA GLU A 364 1.73 20.15 0.10
C GLU A 364 1.61 19.24 1.35
N LEU A 365 0.41 18.70 1.62
CA LEU A 365 0.18 17.94 2.85
C LEU A 365 1.01 16.65 2.87
N PHE A 366 0.97 15.82 1.81
CA PHE A 366 1.74 14.57 1.78
C PHE A 366 3.25 14.83 1.82
N SER A 367 3.72 15.91 1.17
CA SER A 367 5.13 16.32 1.26
C SER A 367 5.54 16.67 2.69
N ALA A 368 4.68 17.39 3.41
CA ALA A 368 4.94 17.74 4.80
C ALA A 368 4.92 16.52 5.73
N LEU A 369 3.91 15.64 5.59
CA LEU A 369 3.79 14.43 6.39
C LEU A 369 4.98 13.49 6.17
N ASN A 370 5.44 13.32 4.93
CA ASN A 370 6.62 12.52 4.61
C ASN A 370 7.89 13.06 5.29
N LYS A 371 8.08 14.39 5.31
CA LYS A 371 9.22 15.02 6.01
C LYS A 371 9.17 14.81 7.52
N LEU A 372 7.96 14.75 8.08
CA LEU A 372 7.72 14.55 9.51
C LEU A 372 7.67 13.06 9.90
N ALA A 373 7.75 12.14 8.93
CA ALA A 373 7.53 10.71 9.11
C ALA A 373 6.18 10.40 9.82
N LEU A 374 5.12 11.13 9.45
CA LEU A 374 3.76 10.98 10.00
C LEU A 374 2.82 10.36 8.97
N ASP A 375 1.85 9.58 9.47
CA ASP A 375 0.68 9.14 8.70
C ASP A 375 -0.38 10.26 8.65
N ILE A 376 -1.32 10.19 7.71
CA ILE A 376 -2.40 11.18 7.56
C ILE A 376 -3.28 11.29 8.81
N ASN A 377 -3.40 10.20 9.58
CA ASN A 377 -4.15 10.23 10.85
C ASN A 377 -3.51 11.08 11.94
N ASP A 378 -2.17 11.16 11.90
CA ASP A 378 -1.39 11.92 12.85
C ASP A 378 -1.09 13.33 12.34
N SER A 379 -1.76 13.71 11.22
CA SER A 379 -1.59 15.03 10.62
C SER A 379 -1.87 16.15 11.62
N PRO A 380 -0.95 17.09 11.79
CA PRO A 380 -1.20 18.27 12.62
C PRO A 380 -2.26 19.22 12.03
N ILE A 381 -2.58 19.05 10.72
CA ILE A 381 -3.60 19.83 10.01
C ILE A 381 -4.82 18.94 9.81
N THR A 382 -5.95 19.33 10.37
CA THR A 382 -7.21 18.62 10.19
C THR A 382 -7.83 18.90 8.81
N PRO A 383 -8.71 18.02 8.29
CA PRO A 383 -9.41 18.27 7.03
C PRO A 383 -10.17 19.62 7.02
N GLU A 384 -10.75 20.00 8.14
CA GLU A 384 -11.49 21.26 8.30
C GLU A 384 -10.56 22.46 8.14
N ASN A 385 -9.39 22.45 8.80
CA ASN A 385 -8.40 23.52 8.70
C ASN A 385 -7.80 23.63 7.30
N LEU A 386 -7.51 22.50 6.63
CA LEU A 386 -7.03 22.54 5.25
C LEU A 386 -8.12 23.06 4.30
N GLY A 387 -9.37 22.63 4.52
CA GLY A 387 -10.51 23.15 3.78
C GLY A 387 -10.67 24.66 3.94
N GLU A 388 -10.56 25.17 5.16
CA GLU A 388 -10.67 26.62 5.42
C GLU A 388 -9.51 27.41 4.80
N LEU A 389 -8.30 26.86 4.73
CA LEU A 389 -7.19 27.47 4.00
C LEU A 389 -7.52 27.61 2.51
N ILE A 390 -8.14 26.59 1.92
CA ILE A 390 -8.59 26.60 0.52
C ILE A 390 -9.70 27.65 0.32
N ASP A 391 -10.62 27.78 1.29
CA ASP A 391 -11.66 28.82 1.26
C ASP A 391 -11.07 30.22 1.26
N LEU A 392 -10.06 30.49 2.09
CA LEU A 392 -9.36 31.78 2.13
C LEU A 392 -8.70 32.13 0.79
N ILE A 393 -8.21 31.14 0.06
CA ILE A 393 -7.68 31.34 -1.30
C ILE A 393 -8.81 31.65 -2.28
N ALA A 394 -9.90 30.88 -2.23
CA ALA A 394 -11.05 31.07 -3.12
C ALA A 394 -11.78 32.40 -2.91
N GLU A 395 -11.86 32.85 -1.64
CA GLU A 395 -12.39 34.16 -1.25
C GLU A 395 -11.47 35.34 -1.67
N GLY A 396 -10.22 35.05 -2.09
CA GLY A 396 -9.22 36.09 -2.36
C GLY A 396 -8.68 36.79 -1.12
N THR A 397 -8.92 36.23 0.07
CA THR A 397 -8.40 36.75 1.34
C THR A 397 -6.89 36.66 1.40
N ILE A 398 -6.32 35.56 0.86
CA ILE A 398 -4.87 35.38 0.74
C ILE A 398 -4.52 34.89 -0.68
N SER A 399 -3.30 35.19 -1.14
CA SER A 399 -2.77 34.65 -2.39
C SER A 399 -2.30 33.20 -2.22
N GLY A 400 -2.24 32.43 -3.33
CA GLY A 400 -1.71 31.06 -3.27
C GLY A 400 -0.27 30.95 -2.73
N ARG A 401 0.53 32.01 -2.83
CA ARG A 401 1.86 32.10 -2.21
C ARG A 401 1.75 32.23 -0.70
N LEU A 402 0.95 33.19 -0.22
CA LEU A 402 0.73 33.39 1.21
C LEU A 402 0.07 32.17 1.85
N ALA A 403 -0.78 31.45 1.13
CA ALA A 403 -1.38 30.22 1.61
C ALA A 403 -0.34 29.13 1.95
N LYS A 404 0.79 29.07 1.24
CA LYS A 404 1.89 28.15 1.59
C LYS A 404 2.59 28.59 2.88
N ASP A 405 2.80 29.87 3.07
CA ASP A 405 3.39 30.40 4.30
C ASP A 405 2.44 30.14 5.50
N VAL A 406 1.13 30.35 5.31
CA VAL A 406 0.11 30.01 6.33
C VAL A 406 0.08 28.51 6.61
N PHE A 407 0.19 27.66 5.58
CA PHE A 407 0.23 26.22 5.74
C PHE A 407 1.43 25.76 6.58
N GLU A 408 2.60 26.33 6.37
CA GLU A 408 3.79 26.05 7.20
C GLU A 408 3.55 26.46 8.67
N MET A 409 2.96 27.66 8.90
CA MET A 409 2.58 28.08 10.25
C MET A 409 1.52 27.17 10.89
N MET A 410 0.58 26.62 10.09
CA MET A 410 -0.39 25.63 10.59
C MET A 410 0.30 24.33 11.03
N LEU A 411 1.32 23.86 10.31
CA LEU A 411 2.09 22.68 10.70
C LEU A 411 2.78 22.86 12.06
N GLU A 412 3.37 24.05 12.28
CA GLU A 412 4.10 24.36 13.51
C GLU A 412 3.17 24.63 14.71
N THR A 413 2.13 25.44 14.47
CA THR A 413 1.28 25.97 15.57
C THR A 413 0.01 25.16 15.82
N LYS A 414 -0.41 24.32 14.84
CA LYS A 414 -1.70 23.62 14.81
C LYS A 414 -2.92 24.54 14.90
N LYS A 415 -2.73 25.84 14.66
CA LYS A 415 -3.79 26.84 14.71
C LYS A 415 -4.66 26.80 13.46
N ASN A 416 -5.88 27.32 13.59
CA ASN A 416 -6.79 27.57 12.48
C ASN A 416 -6.21 28.63 11.52
N PRO A 417 -6.33 28.45 10.17
CA PRO A 417 -5.72 29.34 9.17
C PRO A 417 -6.28 30.77 9.23
N ARG A 418 -7.58 30.99 9.46
CA ARG A 418 -8.13 32.36 9.62
C ARG A 418 -7.48 33.10 10.75
N LYS A 419 -7.29 32.42 11.88
CA LYS A 419 -6.64 33.02 13.04
C LYS A 419 -5.18 33.37 12.76
N ILE A 420 -4.45 32.53 12.02
CA ILE A 420 -3.08 32.84 11.59
C ILE A 420 -3.07 34.08 10.68
N VAL A 421 -3.99 34.13 9.69
CA VAL A 421 -4.09 35.27 8.78
C VAL A 421 -4.41 36.57 9.53
N GLU A 422 -5.26 36.51 10.55
CA GLU A 422 -5.60 37.67 11.41
C GLU A 422 -4.42 38.07 12.31
N ASP A 423 -3.84 37.11 13.06
CA ASP A 423 -2.75 37.37 14.01
C ASP A 423 -1.52 37.95 13.29
N GLU A 424 -1.18 37.46 12.10
CA GLU A 424 -0.01 37.87 11.30
C GLU A 424 -0.33 38.97 10.28
N ASN A 425 -1.57 39.42 10.23
CA ASN A 425 -2.04 40.44 9.31
C ASN A 425 -1.70 40.17 7.84
N LEU A 426 -1.98 38.95 7.39
CA LEU A 426 -1.62 38.41 6.05
C LEU A 426 -2.71 38.64 4.99
N SER A 427 -3.80 39.31 5.29
CA SER A 427 -4.87 39.60 4.34
C SER A 427 -4.37 40.33 3.10
N GLN A 428 -4.90 39.97 1.92
CA GLN A 428 -4.60 40.66 0.67
C GLN A 428 -5.03 42.14 0.75
N ILE A 429 -4.21 43.00 0.15
CA ILE A 429 -4.58 44.37 -0.10
C ILE A 429 -5.57 44.41 -1.26
N THR A 430 -6.85 44.61 -0.95
CA THR A 430 -7.94 44.68 -1.95
C THR A 430 -8.30 46.11 -2.33
N ASP A 431 -7.81 47.09 -1.55
CA ASP A 431 -8.06 48.50 -1.84
C ASP A 431 -7.21 48.97 -3.03
N GLU A 432 -7.90 49.27 -4.14
CA GLU A 432 -7.28 49.67 -5.41
C GLU A 432 -6.46 50.97 -5.22
N SER A 433 -6.88 51.89 -4.36
CA SER A 433 -6.17 53.13 -4.08
C SER A 433 -4.84 52.90 -3.36
N SER A 434 -4.77 51.91 -2.49
CA SER A 434 -3.55 51.53 -1.81
C SER A 434 -2.57 50.80 -2.75
N LEU A 435 -3.09 49.95 -3.65
CA LEU A 435 -2.29 49.32 -4.68
C LEU A 435 -1.76 50.34 -5.70
N GLU A 436 -2.57 51.31 -6.14
CA GLU A 436 -2.14 52.38 -7.02
C GLU A 436 -0.97 53.20 -6.45
N LYS A 437 -0.96 53.48 -5.18
CA LYS A 437 0.17 54.19 -4.50
C LYS A 437 1.46 53.37 -4.57
N ILE A 438 1.39 52.06 -4.36
CA ILE A 438 2.57 51.20 -4.46
C ILE A 438 3.05 51.11 -5.91
N VAL A 439 2.13 50.99 -6.86
CA VAL A 439 2.45 50.99 -8.30
C VAL A 439 3.11 52.32 -8.68
N ASP A 440 2.54 53.47 -8.32
CA ASP A 440 3.10 54.77 -8.62
C ASP A 440 4.51 54.96 -8.04
N LYS A 441 4.72 54.53 -6.80
CA LYS A 441 6.03 54.53 -6.17
C LYS A 441 7.05 53.75 -7.01
N ILE A 442 6.75 52.50 -7.37
CA ILE A 442 7.67 51.61 -8.12
C ILE A 442 7.91 52.14 -9.54
N LEU A 443 6.90 52.68 -10.23
CA LEU A 443 7.04 53.30 -11.54
C LEU A 443 7.95 54.52 -11.49
N ASN A 444 7.75 55.40 -10.49
CA ASN A 444 8.55 56.63 -10.30
C ASN A 444 10.01 56.33 -9.90
N GLU A 445 10.26 55.29 -9.16
CA GLU A 445 11.61 54.85 -8.77
C GLU A 445 12.38 54.18 -9.92
N ASN A 446 11.71 53.80 -11.04
CA ASN A 446 12.32 53.08 -12.12
C ASN A 446 12.00 53.66 -13.53
N PRO A 447 12.25 54.94 -13.80
CA PRO A 447 11.86 55.63 -15.05
C PRO A 447 12.50 55.01 -16.29
N ASP A 448 13.74 54.50 -16.20
CA ASP A 448 14.43 53.85 -17.31
C ASP A 448 13.71 52.53 -17.74
N LYS A 449 13.21 51.79 -16.74
CA LYS A 449 12.45 50.55 -17.01
C LYS A 449 11.06 50.83 -17.59
N VAL A 450 10.44 51.95 -17.21
CA VAL A 450 9.15 52.40 -17.78
C VAL A 450 9.32 52.66 -19.28
N MET A 451 10.42 53.30 -19.72
CA MET A 451 10.72 53.53 -21.13
C MET A 451 10.97 52.21 -21.89
N GLU A 452 11.61 51.24 -21.26
CA GLU A 452 11.84 49.92 -21.87
C GLU A 452 10.52 49.12 -22.17
N VAL A 453 9.41 49.37 -21.43
CA VAL A 453 8.14 48.67 -21.62
C VAL A 453 7.55 48.95 -23.02
N ALA A 454 7.70 50.18 -23.53
CA ALA A 454 7.23 50.54 -24.88
C ALA A 454 7.91 49.69 -26.00
N GLU A 455 9.16 49.29 -25.78
CA GLU A 455 9.93 48.43 -26.70
C GLU A 455 9.76 46.95 -26.39
N LYS A 456 9.53 46.58 -25.12
CA LYS A 456 9.44 45.22 -24.61
C LYS A 456 8.24 45.04 -23.64
N PRO A 457 7.03 44.81 -24.15
CA PRO A 457 5.82 44.67 -23.30
C PRO A 457 5.92 43.57 -22.19
N LYS A 458 6.82 42.57 -22.38
CA LYS A 458 7.08 41.55 -21.35
C LYS A 458 7.69 42.12 -20.05
N MET A 459 8.20 43.33 -20.08
CA MET A 459 8.71 44.02 -18.89
C MET A 459 7.65 44.39 -17.85
N VAL A 460 6.37 44.36 -18.21
CA VAL A 460 5.25 44.49 -17.25
C VAL A 460 5.40 43.46 -16.11
N GLY A 461 5.81 42.21 -16.43
CA GLY A 461 6.02 41.17 -15.43
C GLY A 461 7.11 41.50 -14.41
N TRP A 462 8.14 42.28 -14.79
CA TRP A 462 9.16 42.77 -13.87
C TRP A 462 8.57 43.74 -12.82
N PHE A 463 7.72 44.69 -13.28
CA PHE A 463 7.06 45.63 -12.38
C PHE A 463 6.11 44.90 -11.42
N VAL A 464 5.30 43.93 -11.93
CA VAL A 464 4.47 43.10 -11.07
C VAL A 464 5.31 42.41 -9.99
N GLY A 465 6.49 41.86 -10.37
CA GLY A 465 7.40 41.25 -9.42
C GLY A 465 7.93 42.18 -8.33
N GLN A 466 8.28 43.44 -8.68
CA GLN A 466 8.71 44.42 -7.70
C GLN A 466 7.59 44.86 -6.76
N ILE A 467 6.38 45.08 -7.28
CA ILE A 467 5.20 45.44 -6.50
C ILE A 467 4.82 44.32 -5.55
N MET A 468 4.88 43.04 -6.00
CA MET A 468 4.68 41.88 -5.16
C MET A 468 5.70 41.79 -4.01
N LYS A 469 6.95 42.16 -4.30
CA LYS A 469 8.01 42.22 -3.28
C LYS A 469 7.77 43.33 -2.26
N GLU A 470 7.44 44.52 -2.73
CA GLU A 470 7.17 45.70 -1.86
C GLU A 470 5.91 45.46 -0.99
N SER A 471 4.89 44.83 -1.53
CA SER A 471 3.69 44.46 -0.79
C SER A 471 3.84 43.21 0.08
N GLN A 472 5.05 42.64 0.15
CA GLN A 472 5.32 41.38 0.87
C GLN A 472 4.38 40.24 0.47
N GLY A 473 3.99 40.19 -0.81
CA GLY A 473 3.08 39.17 -1.35
C GLY A 473 1.59 39.42 -1.07
N LYS A 474 1.25 40.52 -0.40
CA LYS A 474 -0.13 40.87 -0.04
C LYS A 474 -0.95 41.50 -1.19
N ALA A 475 -0.32 41.99 -2.25
CA ALA A 475 -1.03 42.48 -3.42
C ALA A 475 -1.60 41.34 -4.28
N ASN A 476 -2.77 41.56 -4.90
CA ASN A 476 -3.29 40.60 -5.86
C ASN A 476 -2.54 40.75 -7.20
N PRO A 477 -1.82 39.71 -7.69
CA PRO A 477 -1.02 39.81 -8.91
C PRO A 477 -1.81 40.21 -10.16
N SER A 478 -3.07 39.75 -10.29
CA SER A 478 -3.93 40.06 -11.43
C SER A 478 -4.32 41.57 -11.40
N VAL A 479 -4.78 42.02 -10.26
CA VAL A 479 -5.16 43.46 -10.06
C VAL A 479 -3.95 44.37 -10.28
N VAL A 480 -2.80 43.98 -9.74
CA VAL A 480 -1.54 44.72 -9.95
C VAL A 480 -1.17 44.76 -11.43
N ASN A 481 -1.26 43.63 -12.13
CA ASN A 481 -0.95 43.57 -13.56
C ASN A 481 -1.87 44.50 -14.38
N ASP A 482 -3.15 44.54 -14.06
CA ASP A 482 -4.13 45.39 -14.75
C ASP A 482 -3.88 46.88 -14.46
N ILE A 483 -3.56 47.25 -13.20
CA ILE A 483 -3.21 48.64 -12.82
C ILE A 483 -1.91 49.04 -13.55
N VAL A 484 -0.87 48.18 -13.56
CA VAL A 484 0.40 48.46 -14.22
C VAL A 484 0.21 48.67 -15.70
N LYS A 485 -0.54 47.77 -16.40
CA LYS A 485 -0.86 47.91 -17.81
C LYS A 485 -1.61 49.20 -18.12
N LYS A 486 -2.64 49.50 -17.34
CA LYS A 486 -3.44 50.74 -17.46
C LYS A 486 -2.54 51.98 -17.35
N LYS A 487 -1.62 52.03 -16.38
CA LYS A 487 -0.72 53.18 -16.14
C LYS A 487 0.40 53.29 -17.17
N LEU A 488 0.85 52.18 -17.74
CA LEU A 488 1.88 52.12 -18.78
C LEU A 488 1.31 52.21 -20.20
N GLY A 489 0.01 52.14 -20.38
CA GLY A 489 -0.66 52.26 -21.69
C GLY A 489 -0.46 51.03 -22.58
N VAL A 490 -0.29 49.81 -22.07
CA VAL A 490 -0.01 48.54 -22.78
C VAL A 490 -1.01 47.47 -22.44
#